data_4a229186babfe387de4cfaa76b3f7a2f
#
_entry.id   4a229186babfe387de4cfaa76b3f7a2f
#
_cell.length_a   1.000
_cell.length_b   1.000
_cell.length_c   1.000
_cell.angle_alpha   90.00
_cell.angle_beta   90.00
_cell.angle_gamma   90.00
#
_symmetry.space_group_name_H-M   'P 1'
#
loop_
_entity.id
_entity.type
_entity.pdbx_description
1 polymer ?
#
loop_
_entity_poly.entity_id
_entity_poly.type
_entity_poly.pdbx_seq_one_letter_code
_entity_poly.pdbx_strand_id
1 'polypeptide(L)'
;MNWKVIVGFVLAVALIAGAFIVTSTKPVQAKEEFVVHKSPSCGCCSGYVKYLSSEGFNVKVVESNDLTDFKLEQGIPSDMESCHTTIVGNYFVEGHVPIEAVNKLLSEKPDIDGISMPGMPAGSPGMGGKKIGDFVVYALKDGVSSEFMRI
;
A
#
# COMPACT_ATOMS: atom_id res chain seq x y z
N MET A 1 36.71 47.12 -28.67
CA MET A 1 36.53 45.81 -27.98
C MET A 1 36.76 44.78 -29.07
N ASN A 2 37.79 43.94 -28.94
CA ASN A 2 38.19 43.03 -30.00
C ASN A 2 37.23 41.89 -30.25
N TRP A 3 36.77 41.72 -31.48
CA TRP A 3 35.87 40.64 -31.95
C TRP A 3 36.26 39.24 -31.41
N LYS A 4 37.56 38.97 -31.34
CA LYS A 4 38.10 37.70 -30.83
C LYS A 4 37.77 37.45 -29.35
N VAL A 5 37.65 38.51 -28.54
CA VAL A 5 37.29 38.40 -27.11
C VAL A 5 35.79 38.12 -26.94
N ILE A 6 34.96 38.72 -27.81
CA ILE A 6 33.48 38.48 -27.78
C ILE A 6 33.16 37.05 -28.19
N VAL A 7 33.81 36.51 -29.24
CA VAL A 7 33.60 35.14 -29.70
C VAL A 7 34.06 34.12 -28.64
N GLY A 8 35.17 34.37 -27.94
CA GLY A 8 35.64 33.52 -26.84
C GLY A 8 34.70 33.50 -25.66
N PHE A 9 34.08 34.63 -25.32
CA PHE A 9 33.14 34.72 -24.21
C PHE A 9 31.80 34.03 -24.51
N VAL A 10 31.30 34.12 -25.75
CA VAL A 10 30.08 33.46 -26.19
C VAL A 10 30.23 31.92 -26.21
N LEU A 11 31.40 31.43 -26.66
CA LEU A 11 31.69 29.99 -26.64
C LEU A 11 31.84 29.42 -25.21
N ALA A 12 32.46 30.20 -24.30
CA ALA A 12 32.59 29.78 -22.91
C ALA A 12 31.23 29.72 -22.19
N VAL A 13 30.32 30.66 -22.44
CA VAL A 13 28.96 30.66 -21.86
C VAL A 13 28.12 29.54 -22.45
N ALA A 14 28.26 29.18 -23.72
CA ALA A 14 27.56 28.06 -24.33
C ALA A 14 27.99 26.69 -23.77
N LEU A 15 29.28 26.55 -23.41
CA LEU A 15 29.79 25.32 -22.78
C LEU A 15 29.34 25.14 -21.32
N ILE A 16 29.07 26.23 -20.60
CA ILE A 16 28.58 26.18 -19.21
C ILE A 16 27.05 25.91 -19.17
N ALA A 17 26.28 26.37 -20.16
CA ALA A 17 24.83 26.12 -20.26
C ALA A 17 24.51 24.69 -20.68
N GLY A 18 25.43 23.96 -21.30
CA GLY A 18 25.22 22.58 -21.74
C GLY A 18 25.39 21.49 -20.65
N ALA A 19 25.89 21.83 -19.45
CA ALA A 19 26.26 20.88 -18.42
C ALA A 19 25.17 20.62 -17.35
N PHE A 20 23.98 21.26 -17.44
CA PHE A 20 22.91 21.12 -16.46
C PHE A 20 21.65 20.42 -17.02
N ILE A 21 21.80 19.41 -17.87
CA ILE A 21 20.74 18.42 -18.03
C ILE A 21 20.93 17.38 -16.92
N VAL A 22 20.55 17.74 -15.70
CA VAL A 22 20.29 16.77 -14.66
C VAL A 22 19.05 16.00 -15.12
N THR A 23 19.29 14.87 -15.75
CA THR A 23 18.24 13.86 -15.92
C THR A 23 17.83 13.43 -14.52
N SER A 24 16.79 14.05 -13.97
CA SER A 24 16.07 13.53 -12.82
C SER A 24 15.43 12.21 -13.25
N THR A 25 16.21 11.14 -13.25
CA THR A 25 15.67 9.79 -13.19
C THR A 25 14.98 9.71 -11.83
N LYS A 26 13.65 9.90 -11.83
CA LYS A 26 12.85 9.51 -10.66
C LYS A 26 13.26 8.08 -10.35
N PRO A 27 13.70 7.77 -9.11
CA PRO A 27 13.94 6.39 -8.75
C PRO A 27 12.63 5.64 -9.09
N VAL A 28 12.73 4.57 -9.86
CA VAL A 28 11.64 3.61 -10.00
C VAL A 28 11.45 3.10 -8.58
N GLN A 29 10.48 3.66 -7.86
CA GLN A 29 10.06 3.10 -6.59
C GLN A 29 9.65 1.68 -6.91
N ALA A 30 10.45 0.71 -6.48
CA ALA A 30 10.05 -0.68 -6.53
C ALA A 30 8.68 -0.73 -5.85
N LYS A 31 7.65 -1.10 -6.62
CA LYS A 31 6.28 -1.15 -6.13
C LYS A 31 6.31 -2.13 -4.96
N GLU A 32 5.95 -1.66 -3.75
CA GLU A 32 5.99 -2.49 -2.55
C GLU A 32 5.26 -3.81 -2.80
N GLU A 33 5.84 -4.92 -2.36
CA GLU A 33 5.23 -6.25 -2.49
C GLU A 33 4.15 -6.39 -1.42
N PHE A 34 2.98 -6.85 -1.83
CA PHE A 34 1.86 -7.18 -0.95
C PHE A 34 1.90 -8.67 -0.63
N VAL A 35 2.25 -9.05 0.58
CA VAL A 35 2.30 -10.44 1.00
C VAL A 35 1.00 -10.81 1.72
N VAL A 36 0.12 -11.54 1.04
CA VAL A 36 -1.21 -11.93 1.56
C VAL A 36 -1.11 -13.28 2.25
N HIS A 37 -1.27 -13.30 3.57
CA HIS A 37 -1.36 -14.49 4.40
C HIS A 37 -2.83 -14.92 4.52
N LYS A 38 -3.17 -16.10 3.99
CA LYS A 38 -4.55 -16.60 3.92
C LYS A 38 -4.65 -18.11 4.08
N SER A 39 -5.84 -18.61 4.42
CA SER A 39 -6.11 -20.05 4.33
C SER A 39 -6.21 -20.49 2.85
N PRO A 40 -5.66 -21.66 2.48
CA PRO A 40 -5.80 -22.21 1.13
C PRO A 40 -7.24 -22.40 0.69
N SER A 41 -8.16 -22.70 1.62
CA SER A 41 -9.58 -22.90 1.36
C SER A 41 -10.42 -21.61 1.32
N CYS A 42 -9.83 -20.43 1.63
CA CYS A 42 -10.55 -19.16 1.67
C CYS A 42 -10.79 -18.60 0.26
N GLY A 43 -12.00 -18.77 -0.27
CA GLY A 43 -12.37 -18.30 -1.62
C GLY A 43 -12.43 -16.77 -1.73
N CYS A 44 -13.01 -16.08 -0.74
CA CYS A 44 -13.07 -14.60 -0.72
C CYS A 44 -11.68 -13.98 -0.59
N CYS A 45 -10.77 -14.59 0.17
CA CYS A 45 -9.38 -14.14 0.25
C CYS A 45 -8.69 -14.23 -1.13
N SER A 46 -8.95 -15.31 -1.90
CA SER A 46 -8.47 -15.42 -3.28
C SER A 46 -9.08 -14.34 -4.19
N GLY A 47 -10.33 -13.93 -3.91
CA GLY A 47 -10.97 -12.77 -4.55
C GLY A 47 -10.23 -11.46 -4.24
N TYR A 48 -9.80 -11.27 -3.00
CA TYR A 48 -9.04 -10.10 -2.57
C TYR A 48 -7.64 -10.04 -3.23
N VAL A 49 -6.95 -11.17 -3.34
CA VAL A 49 -5.69 -11.28 -4.10
C VAL A 49 -5.86 -10.83 -5.54
N LYS A 50 -6.93 -11.29 -6.22
CA LYS A 50 -7.24 -10.85 -7.59
C LYS A 50 -7.55 -9.35 -7.66
N TYR A 51 -8.29 -8.82 -6.69
CA TYR A 51 -8.57 -7.40 -6.59
C TYR A 51 -7.28 -6.57 -6.49
N LEU A 52 -6.39 -6.86 -5.54
CA LEU A 52 -5.11 -6.16 -5.41
C LEU A 52 -4.27 -6.25 -6.69
N SER A 53 -4.24 -7.43 -7.35
CA SER A 53 -3.53 -7.61 -8.61
C SER A 53 -4.14 -6.77 -9.74
N SER A 54 -5.48 -6.63 -9.80
CA SER A 54 -6.17 -5.80 -10.80
C SER A 54 -5.92 -4.31 -10.59
N GLU A 55 -5.69 -3.88 -9.35
CA GLU A 55 -5.23 -2.52 -9.01
C GLU A 55 -3.74 -2.31 -9.33
N GLY A 56 -3.09 -3.37 -9.87
CA GLY A 56 -1.72 -3.33 -10.37
C GLY A 56 -0.66 -3.47 -9.29
N PHE A 57 -0.96 -3.98 -8.10
CA PHE A 57 0.05 -4.29 -7.07
C PHE A 57 0.77 -5.61 -7.36
N ASN A 58 2.00 -5.70 -6.89
CA ASN A 58 2.75 -6.97 -6.88
C ASN A 58 2.30 -7.78 -5.66
N VAL A 59 1.60 -8.89 -5.89
CA VAL A 59 1.01 -9.69 -4.82
C VAL A 59 1.66 -11.06 -4.74
N LYS A 60 2.17 -11.39 -3.55
CA LYS A 60 2.63 -12.72 -3.17
C LYS A 60 1.64 -13.33 -2.18
N VAL A 61 1.40 -14.61 -2.30
CA VAL A 61 0.49 -15.35 -1.39
C VAL A 61 1.30 -16.30 -0.52
N VAL A 62 1.01 -16.27 0.77
CA VAL A 62 1.49 -17.25 1.77
C VAL A 62 0.27 -17.96 2.33
N GLU A 63 0.22 -19.27 2.16
CA GLU A 63 -0.91 -20.08 2.64
C GLU A 63 -0.58 -20.74 3.97
N SER A 64 -1.51 -20.63 4.93
CA SER A 64 -1.48 -21.33 6.21
C SER A 64 -2.90 -21.74 6.59
N ASN A 65 -3.04 -22.92 7.17
CA ASN A 65 -4.33 -23.38 7.70
C ASN A 65 -4.73 -22.68 8.99
N ASP A 66 -3.74 -22.10 9.70
CA ASP A 66 -3.94 -21.34 10.92
C ASP A 66 -3.11 -20.05 10.85
N LEU A 67 -3.75 -18.91 11.09
CA LEU A 67 -3.15 -17.58 11.11
C LEU A 67 -3.16 -16.97 12.51
N THR A 68 -3.60 -17.69 13.53
CA THR A 68 -3.78 -17.16 14.89
C THR A 68 -2.48 -16.60 15.44
N ASP A 69 -1.42 -17.41 15.45
CA ASP A 69 -0.12 -16.97 15.97
C ASP A 69 0.44 -15.81 15.14
N PHE A 70 0.30 -15.88 13.81
CA PHE A 70 0.75 -14.81 12.91
C PHE A 70 0.05 -13.48 13.20
N LYS A 71 -1.26 -13.47 13.40
CA LYS A 71 -2.02 -12.26 13.73
C LYS A 71 -1.64 -11.71 15.10
N LEU A 72 -1.43 -12.60 16.07
CA LEU A 72 -0.95 -12.21 17.39
C LEU A 72 0.43 -11.54 17.33
N GLU A 73 1.35 -12.09 16.54
CA GLU A 73 2.68 -11.50 16.31
C GLU A 73 2.60 -10.11 15.64
N GLN A 74 1.59 -9.89 14.78
CA GLN A 74 1.34 -8.58 14.20
C GLN A 74 0.63 -7.61 15.16
N GLY A 75 0.25 -8.03 16.35
CA GLY A 75 -0.45 -7.21 17.33
C GLY A 75 -1.92 -6.92 16.96
N ILE A 76 -2.54 -7.78 16.16
CA ILE A 76 -3.95 -7.61 15.75
C ILE A 76 -4.86 -8.14 16.85
N PRO A 77 -5.69 -7.27 17.48
CA PRO A 77 -6.64 -7.73 18.51
C PRO A 77 -7.73 -8.61 17.90
N SER A 78 -8.22 -9.57 18.67
CA SER A 78 -9.20 -10.55 18.17
C SER A 78 -10.52 -9.96 17.67
N ASP A 79 -10.94 -8.83 18.22
CA ASP A 79 -12.13 -8.08 17.77
C ASP A 79 -11.88 -7.26 16.49
N MET A 80 -10.61 -7.14 16.07
CA MET A 80 -10.19 -6.49 14.84
C MET A 80 -9.77 -7.47 13.74
N GLU A 81 -9.86 -8.78 13.99
CA GLU A 81 -9.50 -9.78 13.00
C GLU A 81 -10.54 -9.95 11.88
N SER A 82 -10.04 -10.40 10.73
CA SER A 82 -10.80 -10.83 9.56
C SER A 82 -10.22 -12.15 9.03
N CYS A 83 -10.50 -12.51 7.77
CA CYS A 83 -10.15 -13.83 7.24
C CYS A 83 -8.72 -13.93 6.65
N HIS A 84 -8.02 -12.83 6.47
CA HIS A 84 -6.64 -12.80 5.97
C HIS A 84 -5.93 -11.52 6.40
N THR A 85 -4.60 -11.56 6.39
CA THR A 85 -3.74 -10.43 6.71
C THR A 85 -2.79 -10.18 5.55
N THR A 86 -2.67 -8.95 5.09
CA THR A 86 -1.70 -8.54 4.08
C THR A 86 -0.59 -7.72 4.73
N ILE A 87 0.66 -8.05 4.45
CA ILE A 87 1.82 -7.22 4.85
C ILE A 87 2.26 -6.39 3.65
N VAL A 88 2.44 -5.10 3.87
CA VAL A 88 2.96 -4.15 2.88
C VAL A 88 3.88 -3.13 3.56
N GLY A 89 5.16 -3.12 3.18
CA GLY A 89 6.16 -2.34 3.90
C GLY A 89 6.22 -2.71 5.38
N ASN A 90 6.02 -1.74 6.26
CA ASN A 90 6.00 -1.94 7.71
C ASN A 90 4.57 -2.05 8.28
N TYR A 91 3.56 -2.14 7.43
CA TYR A 91 2.16 -2.16 7.84
C TYR A 91 1.52 -3.52 7.61
N PHE A 92 0.56 -3.86 8.47
CA PHE A 92 -0.44 -4.86 8.12
C PHE A 92 -1.73 -4.20 7.60
N VAL A 93 -2.42 -4.92 6.73
CA VAL A 93 -3.77 -4.62 6.26
C VAL A 93 -4.62 -5.86 6.52
N GLU A 94 -5.53 -5.77 7.48
CA GLU A 94 -6.35 -6.89 7.94
C GLU A 94 -7.72 -6.87 7.27
N GLY A 95 -8.03 -7.96 6.57
CA GLY A 95 -9.33 -8.16 5.93
C GLY A 95 -9.47 -7.48 4.57
N HIS A 96 -10.72 -7.35 4.12
CA HIS A 96 -11.11 -6.93 2.78
C HIS A 96 -11.10 -5.39 2.60
N VAL A 97 -10.03 -4.75 3.02
CA VAL A 97 -9.87 -3.28 3.03
C VAL A 97 -9.89 -2.72 1.60
N PRO A 98 -10.74 -1.72 1.30
CA PRO A 98 -10.75 -1.05 0.00
C PRO A 98 -9.44 -0.33 -0.31
N ILE A 99 -9.11 -0.25 -1.61
CA ILE A 99 -7.83 0.29 -2.07
C ILE A 99 -7.65 1.77 -1.71
N GLU A 100 -8.73 2.50 -1.54
CA GLU A 100 -8.70 3.90 -1.11
C GLU A 100 -8.05 4.05 0.26
N ALA A 101 -8.37 3.17 1.22
CA ALA A 101 -7.75 3.17 2.54
C ALA A 101 -6.29 2.68 2.48
N VAL A 102 -5.99 1.69 1.66
CA VAL A 102 -4.61 1.21 1.44
C VAL A 102 -3.75 2.31 0.82
N ASN A 103 -4.24 3.01 -0.20
CA ASN A 103 -3.52 4.13 -0.83
C ASN A 103 -3.30 5.29 0.15
N LYS A 104 -4.28 5.60 1.01
CA LYS A 104 -4.13 6.59 2.07
C LYS A 104 -3.02 6.19 3.03
N LEU A 105 -3.02 4.93 3.51
CA LEU A 105 -1.99 4.39 4.39
C LEU A 105 -0.58 4.54 3.81
N LEU A 106 -0.40 4.11 2.56
CA LEU A 106 0.91 4.11 1.89
C LEU A 106 1.40 5.52 1.52
N SER A 107 0.49 6.45 1.27
CA SER A 107 0.83 7.84 0.91
C SER A 107 1.13 8.71 2.14
N GLU A 108 0.34 8.57 3.21
CA GLU A 108 0.48 9.38 4.42
C GLU A 108 1.54 8.83 5.38
N LYS A 109 1.77 7.52 5.35
CA LYS A 109 2.74 6.82 6.21
C LYS A 109 2.60 7.19 7.69
N PRO A 110 1.39 7.07 8.25
CA PRO A 110 1.15 7.42 9.65
C PRO A 110 1.94 6.50 10.59
N ASP A 111 2.20 6.98 11.81
CA ASP A 111 2.81 6.16 12.87
C ASP A 111 1.78 5.23 13.51
N ILE A 112 1.45 4.15 12.79
CA ILE A 112 0.55 3.07 13.19
C ILE A 112 1.14 1.72 12.79
N ASP A 113 0.62 0.63 13.35
CA ASP A 113 1.08 -0.72 13.03
C ASP A 113 0.38 -1.26 11.78
N GLY A 114 -0.86 -0.84 11.54
CA GLY A 114 -1.63 -1.22 10.37
C GLY A 114 -3.07 -0.72 10.40
N ILE A 115 -3.84 -1.21 9.43
CA ILE A 115 -5.28 -0.92 9.32
C ILE A 115 -6.09 -2.20 9.26
N SER A 116 -7.30 -2.17 9.80
CA SER A 116 -8.23 -3.30 9.78
C SER A 116 -9.63 -2.89 9.36
N MET A 117 -10.27 -3.76 8.60
CA MET A 117 -11.71 -3.78 8.42
C MET A 117 -12.22 -5.13 8.97
N PRO A 118 -12.61 -5.19 10.25
CA PRO A 118 -12.95 -6.44 10.91
C PRO A 118 -14.17 -7.12 10.30
N GLY A 119 -14.23 -8.42 10.44
CA GLY A 119 -15.29 -9.22 9.86
C GLY A 119 -15.16 -9.37 8.34
N MET A 120 -16.28 -9.59 7.67
CA MET A 120 -16.37 -9.81 6.23
C MET A 120 -17.61 -9.10 5.65
N PRO A 121 -17.61 -7.77 5.59
CA PRO A 121 -18.78 -7.03 5.12
C PRO A 121 -19.12 -7.37 3.66
N ALA A 122 -20.42 -7.62 3.40
CA ALA A 122 -20.88 -7.88 2.04
C ALA A 122 -20.57 -6.71 1.09
N GLY A 123 -20.12 -7.04 -0.12
CA GLY A 123 -19.77 -6.06 -1.14
C GLY A 123 -18.39 -5.40 -0.95
N SER A 124 -17.61 -5.81 0.07
CA SER A 124 -16.20 -5.41 0.18
C SER A 124 -15.33 -6.11 -0.89
N PRO A 125 -14.13 -5.60 -1.20
CA PRO A 125 -13.26 -6.16 -2.22
C PRO A 125 -13.04 -7.67 -2.08
N GLY A 126 -13.30 -8.45 -3.12
CA GLY A 126 -13.20 -9.91 -3.11
C GLY A 126 -14.39 -10.64 -2.44
N MET A 127 -15.32 -9.91 -1.82
CA MET A 127 -16.54 -10.45 -1.27
C MET A 127 -17.71 -10.32 -2.24
N GLY A 128 -18.61 -11.29 -2.20
CA GLY A 128 -19.89 -11.18 -2.90
C GLY A 128 -20.89 -10.29 -2.17
N GLY A 129 -22.04 -10.04 -2.83
CA GLY A 129 -23.12 -9.26 -2.27
C GLY A 129 -23.07 -7.77 -2.61
N LYS A 130 -23.98 -7.00 -2.00
CA LYS A 130 -24.09 -5.55 -2.21
C LYS A 130 -23.63 -4.83 -0.95
N LYS A 131 -22.85 -3.78 -1.12
CA LYS A 131 -22.47 -2.87 -0.05
C LYS A 131 -23.73 -2.26 0.58
N ILE A 132 -23.82 -2.30 1.90
CA ILE A 132 -24.89 -1.70 2.70
C ILE A 132 -24.23 -0.81 3.77
N GLY A 133 -24.43 0.50 3.66
CA GLY A 133 -23.78 1.48 4.51
C GLY A 133 -22.29 1.66 4.18
N ASP A 134 -21.58 2.35 5.07
CA ASP A 134 -20.15 2.64 4.90
C ASP A 134 -19.30 1.48 5.40
N PHE A 135 -18.17 1.27 4.75
CA PHE A 135 -17.10 0.46 5.31
C PHE A 135 -16.29 1.33 6.27
N VAL A 136 -16.18 0.90 7.51
CA VAL A 136 -15.35 1.55 8.51
C VAL A 136 -14.02 0.81 8.59
N VAL A 137 -12.94 1.52 8.27
CA VAL A 137 -11.57 1.03 8.40
C VAL A 137 -10.96 1.65 9.64
N TYR A 138 -10.32 0.83 10.46
CA TYR A 138 -9.68 1.23 11.71
C TYR A 138 -8.17 1.25 11.56
N ALA A 139 -7.51 2.25 12.14
CA ALA A 139 -6.08 2.25 12.41
C ALA A 139 -5.82 1.50 13.72
N LEU A 140 -4.73 0.74 13.76
CA LEU A 140 -4.26 0.08 14.98
C LEU A 140 -2.86 0.56 15.33
N LYS A 141 -2.67 0.90 16.62
CA LYS A 141 -1.38 1.24 17.20
C LYS A 141 -1.29 0.63 18.59
N ASP A 142 -0.28 -0.22 18.81
CA ASP A 142 -0.04 -0.89 20.11
C ASP A 142 -1.31 -1.60 20.65
N GLY A 143 -2.07 -2.25 19.74
CA GLY A 143 -3.32 -2.94 20.05
C GLY A 143 -4.54 -2.03 20.31
N VAL A 144 -4.40 -0.72 20.15
CA VAL A 144 -5.51 0.24 20.30
C VAL A 144 -6.05 0.61 18.93
N SER A 145 -7.38 0.52 18.75
CA SER A 145 -8.05 0.87 17.51
C SER A 145 -8.64 2.28 17.52
N SER A 146 -8.62 2.95 16.38
CA SER A 146 -9.31 4.22 16.11
C SER A 146 -9.82 4.27 14.68
N GLU A 147 -10.85 5.06 14.39
CA GLU A 147 -11.35 5.19 13.02
C GLU A 147 -10.29 5.84 12.14
N PHE A 148 -9.90 5.14 11.05
CA PHE A 148 -8.93 5.62 10.07
C PHE A 148 -9.60 6.25 8.85
N MET A 149 -10.65 5.60 8.36
CA MET A 149 -11.37 6.03 7.17
C MET A 149 -12.76 5.40 7.10
N ARG A 150 -13.70 6.13 6.54
CA ARG A 150 -15.05 5.66 6.22
C ARG A 150 -15.30 5.82 4.72
N ILE A 151 -15.72 4.76 4.09
CA ILE A 151 -15.86 4.65 2.62
C ILE A 151 -17.28 4.23 2.25
#